data_3eaf8c8c1dcdfe4cdd5952d7fece773f
#
_entry.id   3eaf8c8c1dcdfe4cdd5952d7fece773f
#
_cell.length_a   1.000
_cell.length_b   1.000
_cell.length_c   1.000
_cell.angle_alpha   90.00
_cell.angle_beta   90.00
_cell.angle_gamma   90.00
#
_symmetry.space_group_name_H-M   'P 1'
#
loop_
_entity.id
_entity.type
_entity.pdbx_description
1 polymer ?
#
loop_
_entity_poly.entity_id
_entity_poly.type
_entity_poly.pdbx_seq_one_letter_code
_entity_poly.pdbx_strand_id
1 'polypeptide(L)'
;MSNNRIQIQWQKFCVLLAILLSSYSGFAQAKIRSIEYDDDRPEIIDSFRVLHLMLAGNIYQSDYQIQHAFNPITKKYDFSAELRYVNPVLNLGDIVVANMKTGFTGDNTNPFSSPDEFALSLKYSGINNAVMANLNTAYLDKKGMIRTKKALEIFDIRSTGAFADNLMRNGNYPLIINRKGFKIALLNYTSIAQRPSISRDYIINQIDHVQIERDMKVARSLDADFIIVYLDWGGNYQEYPAYSQEALGKFILEQGANIVVGTFPNTVQRIDIMDYYYQGKDKQGLVCYSLGNLISSSTEDRTKPGIIMDIDIKKNNFTGETHMGDYGFIPLWSYYDTVSEKKRVYVVPVAAVEQDLLFNNLPKDERHKMSTDIMGIRKMLGRSSDEIQYNLSEIVVENVAESTLLTNAPLNNRFNPFDEKGLDRSGAPTAKLNIPVTEDTVYRIQFYELKKLIPIDTSYYDHLKGYEVLQEEGDFKYLIGNSTDLKQIEKLYFDVMKPRYKNAFIVAYYQGRRVKTITPK
;
A
#
# COMPACT_ATOMS: atom_id res chain seq x y z
N MET A 1 3.48 70.35 -26.69
CA MET A 1 2.46 69.78 -25.78
C MET A 1 2.11 68.30 -26.06
N SER A 2 2.73 67.60 -27.04
CA SER A 2 2.37 66.20 -27.40
C SER A 2 3.19 65.12 -26.63
N ASN A 3 4.42 65.40 -26.23
CA ASN A 3 5.28 64.39 -25.60
C ASN A 3 4.89 64.03 -24.15
N ASN A 4 4.26 64.93 -23.40
CA ASN A 4 3.84 64.63 -22.02
C ASN A 4 2.62 63.68 -21.93
N ARG A 5 1.74 63.65 -22.92
CA ARG A 5 0.58 62.74 -22.92
C ARG A 5 0.97 61.31 -23.23
N ILE A 6 1.96 61.08 -24.07
CA ILE A 6 2.48 59.75 -24.41
C ILE A 6 3.23 59.16 -23.20
N GLN A 7 4.03 59.95 -22.49
CA GLN A 7 4.75 59.50 -21.29
C GLN A 7 3.83 59.11 -20.13
N ILE A 8 2.74 59.84 -19.94
CA ILE A 8 1.70 59.54 -18.91
C ILE A 8 0.90 58.28 -19.29
N GLN A 9 0.64 58.03 -20.58
CA GLN A 9 -0.02 56.79 -21.02
C GLN A 9 0.89 55.58 -20.83
N TRP A 10 2.20 55.68 -21.12
CA TRP A 10 3.17 54.62 -20.89
C TRP A 10 3.37 54.30 -19.39
N GLN A 11 3.41 55.31 -18.54
CA GLN A 11 3.48 55.08 -17.08
C GLN A 11 2.21 54.39 -16.54
N LYS A 12 1.04 54.76 -17.01
CA LYS A 12 -0.24 54.10 -16.64
C LYS A 12 -0.29 52.66 -17.16
N PHE A 13 0.24 52.41 -18.37
CA PHE A 13 0.33 51.05 -18.94
C PHE A 13 1.30 50.18 -18.16
N CYS A 14 2.48 50.67 -17.79
CA CYS A 14 3.46 49.95 -16.97
C CYS A 14 2.92 49.67 -15.55
N VAL A 15 2.18 50.58 -14.94
CA VAL A 15 1.57 50.35 -13.63
C VAL A 15 0.44 49.32 -13.71
N LEU A 16 -0.37 49.34 -14.79
CA LEU A 16 -1.41 48.34 -15.03
C LEU A 16 -0.79 46.93 -15.29
N LEU A 17 0.30 46.91 -16.04
CA LEU A 17 1.05 45.65 -16.31
C LEU A 17 1.71 45.11 -15.03
N ALA A 18 2.23 45.98 -14.16
CA ALA A 18 2.79 45.58 -12.87
C ALA A 18 1.71 45.08 -11.90
N ILE A 19 0.51 45.68 -11.92
CA ILE A 19 -0.64 45.19 -11.13
C ILE A 19 -1.16 43.86 -11.68
N LEU A 20 -1.20 43.66 -13.00
CA LEU A 20 -1.55 42.39 -13.61
C LEU A 20 -0.50 41.29 -13.34
N LEU A 21 0.78 41.64 -13.33
CA LEU A 21 1.85 40.72 -12.96
C LEU A 21 1.90 40.42 -11.45
N SER A 22 1.51 41.36 -10.59
CA SER A 22 1.41 41.11 -9.15
C SER A 22 0.17 40.32 -8.75
N SER A 23 -0.91 40.35 -9.55
CA SER A 23 -2.07 39.48 -9.33
C SER A 23 -1.83 38.02 -9.80
N TYR A 24 -0.80 37.80 -10.64
CA TYR A 24 -0.37 36.43 -11.03
C TYR A 24 0.64 35.79 -10.05
N SER A 25 1.21 36.53 -9.13
CA SER A 25 2.14 35.99 -8.13
C SER A 25 1.46 35.33 -6.91
N GLY A 26 0.13 35.21 -6.93
CA GLY A 26 -0.65 34.54 -5.88
C GLY A 26 -0.91 33.04 -6.14
N PHE A 27 -0.43 32.49 -7.25
CA PHE A 27 -0.42 31.03 -7.40
C PHE A 27 0.75 30.49 -6.58
N ALA A 28 0.42 29.84 -5.47
CA ALA A 28 1.38 29.06 -4.70
C ALA A 28 2.19 28.19 -5.65
N GLN A 29 3.51 28.28 -5.58
CA GLN A 29 4.39 27.38 -6.34
C GLN A 29 4.11 25.96 -5.89
N ALA A 30 3.42 25.20 -6.74
CA ALA A 30 3.28 23.77 -6.53
C ALA A 30 4.67 23.14 -6.50
N LYS A 31 4.90 22.29 -5.51
CA LYS A 31 6.15 21.58 -5.35
C LYS A 31 6.27 20.55 -6.48
N ILE A 32 7.11 20.82 -7.48
CA ILE A 32 7.37 19.88 -8.56
C ILE A 32 8.42 18.91 -8.04
N ARG A 33 8.07 17.64 -7.91
CA ARG A 33 9.04 16.55 -7.71
C ARG A 33 9.50 16.02 -9.05
N SER A 34 10.80 16.12 -9.34
CA SER A 34 11.43 15.39 -10.44
C SER A 34 11.53 13.90 -10.07
N ILE A 35 11.23 13.04 -11.02
CA ILE A 35 11.46 11.60 -10.89
C ILE A 35 12.93 11.38 -11.20
N GLU A 36 13.76 11.12 -10.19
CA GLU A 36 15.11 10.61 -10.39
C GLU A 36 15.03 9.08 -10.38
N TYR A 37 15.31 8.47 -11.52
CA TYR A 37 15.57 7.03 -11.60
C TYR A 37 16.86 6.71 -10.86
N ASP A 38 16.82 5.64 -10.08
CA ASP A 38 17.95 5.10 -9.34
C ASP A 38 19.03 4.64 -10.34
N ASP A 39 20.03 5.51 -10.56
CA ASP A 39 21.17 5.24 -11.43
C ASP A 39 22.27 4.64 -10.54
N ASP A 40 22.78 3.44 -10.88
CA ASP A 40 23.82 2.65 -10.19
C ASP A 40 25.17 3.40 -10.03
N ARG A 41 25.17 4.66 -9.60
CA ARG A 41 26.38 5.39 -9.25
C ARG A 41 26.80 5.13 -7.82
N PRO A 42 28.09 4.95 -7.51
CA PRO A 42 28.56 4.76 -6.15
C PRO A 42 28.14 5.97 -5.30
N GLU A 43 27.37 5.69 -4.26
CA GLU A 43 26.80 6.65 -3.33
C GLU A 43 27.87 7.61 -2.78
N ILE A 44 27.73 8.90 -3.10
CA ILE A 44 28.16 9.94 -2.17
C ILE A 44 27.33 9.67 -0.90
N ILE A 45 27.97 9.45 0.24
CA ILE A 45 27.28 9.19 1.51
C ILE A 45 26.47 10.44 1.82
N ASP A 46 25.22 10.45 1.37
CA ASP A 46 24.27 11.48 1.72
C ASP A 46 24.09 11.47 3.25
N SER A 47 24.05 12.64 3.85
CA SER A 47 23.85 12.79 5.30
C SER A 47 22.54 12.16 5.75
N PHE A 48 21.58 11.98 4.84
CA PHE A 48 20.26 11.45 5.10
C PHE A 48 19.90 10.36 4.09
N ARG A 49 19.22 9.33 4.61
CA ARG A 49 18.49 8.33 3.84
C ARG A 49 17.03 8.76 3.77
N VAL A 50 16.41 8.64 2.60
CA VAL A 50 15.01 9.04 2.38
C VAL A 50 14.16 7.82 2.03
N LEU A 51 12.99 7.75 2.67
CA LEU A 51 11.96 6.76 2.36
C LEU A 51 10.68 7.51 1.96
N HIS A 52 10.12 7.15 0.80
CA HIS A 52 8.88 7.71 0.31
C HIS A 52 7.69 6.89 0.83
N LEU A 53 6.85 7.54 1.64
CA LEU A 53 5.65 6.96 2.24
C LEU A 53 4.41 7.54 1.57
N MET A 54 3.55 6.67 1.05
CA MET A 54 2.24 7.06 0.54
C MET A 54 1.13 6.46 1.39
N LEU A 55 0.22 7.32 1.87
CA LEU A 55 -0.91 6.93 2.69
C LEU A 55 -2.20 7.25 1.93
N ALA A 56 -3.01 6.22 1.70
CA ALA A 56 -4.25 6.32 0.94
C ALA A 56 -5.47 5.96 1.79
N GLY A 57 -6.63 6.42 1.36
CA GLY A 57 -7.91 6.18 2.00
C GLY A 57 -8.49 4.79 1.77
N ASN A 58 -9.82 4.71 1.71
CA ASN A 58 -10.55 3.46 1.61
C ASN A 58 -10.49 2.85 0.22
N ILE A 59 -10.42 1.53 0.15
CA ILE A 59 -10.56 0.73 -1.06
C ILE A 59 -11.87 -0.04 -0.98
N TYR A 60 -12.82 0.32 -1.82
CA TYR A 60 -14.10 -0.35 -1.97
C TYR A 60 -14.24 -1.02 -3.34
N GLN A 61 -14.97 -2.13 -3.36
CA GLN A 61 -15.53 -2.71 -4.57
C GLN A 61 -17.04 -2.82 -4.42
N SER A 62 -17.77 -2.45 -5.47
CA SER A 62 -19.22 -2.61 -5.58
C SER A 62 -19.56 -3.66 -6.64
N ASP A 63 -20.78 -4.15 -6.61
CA ASP A 63 -21.30 -5.05 -7.65
C ASP A 63 -21.15 -4.44 -9.05
N TYR A 64 -21.34 -3.12 -9.18
CA TYR A 64 -21.14 -2.42 -10.45
C TYR A 64 -19.72 -2.59 -10.99
N GLN A 65 -18.70 -2.36 -10.15
CA GLN A 65 -17.30 -2.51 -10.52
C GLN A 65 -16.97 -3.96 -10.88
N ILE A 66 -17.43 -4.92 -10.08
CA ILE A 66 -17.19 -6.36 -10.30
C ILE A 66 -17.84 -6.82 -11.60
N GLN A 67 -19.11 -6.47 -11.84
CA GLN A 67 -19.83 -6.85 -13.06
C GLN A 67 -19.15 -6.31 -14.32
N HIS A 68 -18.67 -5.05 -14.29
CA HIS A 68 -18.05 -4.43 -15.46
C HIS A 68 -16.56 -4.80 -15.61
N ALA A 69 -15.93 -5.36 -14.60
CA ALA A 69 -14.62 -5.98 -14.70
C ALA A 69 -14.68 -7.37 -15.35
N PHE A 70 -15.84 -8.06 -15.33
CA PHE A 70 -15.97 -9.40 -15.85
C PHE A 70 -15.95 -9.42 -17.39
N ASN A 71 -15.09 -10.25 -17.96
CA ASN A 71 -15.03 -10.52 -19.38
C ASN A 71 -15.76 -11.85 -19.68
N PRO A 72 -16.93 -11.82 -20.35
CA PRO A 72 -17.74 -13.02 -20.58
C PRO A 72 -17.09 -14.02 -21.55
N ILE A 73 -16.16 -13.57 -22.40
CA ILE A 73 -15.46 -14.44 -23.37
C ILE A 73 -14.37 -15.25 -22.65
N THR A 74 -13.52 -14.56 -21.87
CA THR A 74 -12.41 -15.20 -21.16
C THR A 74 -12.81 -15.77 -19.81
N LYS A 75 -14.00 -15.43 -19.31
CA LYS A 75 -14.53 -15.74 -17.96
C LYS A 75 -13.58 -15.28 -16.83
N LYS A 76 -12.88 -14.17 -17.03
CA LYS A 76 -11.94 -13.56 -16.08
C LYS A 76 -12.35 -12.16 -15.75
N TYR A 77 -11.85 -11.67 -14.61
CA TYR A 77 -12.01 -10.29 -14.19
C TYR A 77 -10.76 -9.46 -14.54
N ASP A 78 -10.98 -8.23 -14.97
CA ASP A 78 -9.94 -7.26 -15.28
C ASP A 78 -10.23 -5.94 -14.57
N PHE A 79 -9.54 -5.69 -13.46
CA PHE A 79 -9.63 -4.47 -12.66
C PHE A 79 -8.54 -3.45 -12.99
N SER A 80 -7.71 -3.70 -14.01
CA SER A 80 -6.58 -2.84 -14.36
C SER A 80 -6.97 -1.40 -14.69
N ALA A 81 -8.20 -1.18 -15.15
CA ALA A 81 -8.69 0.14 -15.51
C ALA A 81 -8.88 1.06 -14.30
N GLU A 82 -9.26 0.53 -13.14
CA GLU A 82 -9.67 1.34 -11.98
C GLU A 82 -8.54 2.24 -11.47
N LEU A 83 -7.35 1.67 -11.31
CA LEU A 83 -6.18 2.36 -10.77
C LEU A 83 -5.16 2.78 -11.84
N ARG A 84 -5.47 2.58 -13.13
CA ARG A 84 -4.55 2.84 -14.25
C ARG A 84 -3.89 4.22 -14.17
N TYR A 85 -4.65 5.24 -13.84
CA TYR A 85 -4.18 6.63 -13.88
C TYR A 85 -3.52 7.09 -12.59
N VAL A 86 -3.72 6.36 -11.49
CA VAL A 86 -3.05 6.62 -10.21
C VAL A 86 -1.88 5.66 -9.96
N ASN A 87 -1.81 4.57 -10.70
CA ASN A 87 -0.74 3.58 -10.65
C ASN A 87 0.66 4.23 -10.74
N PRO A 88 0.96 5.10 -11.71
CA PRO A 88 2.29 5.70 -11.80
C PRO A 88 2.69 6.47 -10.54
N VAL A 89 1.72 7.15 -9.93
CA VAL A 89 1.93 7.90 -8.70
C VAL A 89 2.20 6.96 -7.52
N LEU A 90 1.34 5.95 -7.31
CA LEU A 90 1.48 5.02 -6.19
C LEU A 90 2.78 4.20 -6.25
N ASN A 91 3.27 3.88 -7.46
CA ASN A 91 4.52 3.15 -7.63
C ASN A 91 5.79 3.96 -7.29
N LEU A 92 5.67 5.27 -7.05
CA LEU A 92 6.78 6.08 -6.52
C LEU A 92 6.99 5.85 -5.01
N GLY A 93 5.98 5.30 -4.32
CA GLY A 93 6.05 5.04 -2.88
C GLY A 93 6.87 3.78 -2.56
N ASP A 94 7.82 3.90 -1.65
CA ASP A 94 8.53 2.74 -1.07
C ASP A 94 7.59 1.92 -0.18
N ILE A 95 6.75 2.62 0.58
CA ILE A 95 5.70 2.06 1.43
C ILE A 95 4.39 2.74 1.05
N VAL A 96 3.42 1.96 0.58
CA VAL A 96 2.09 2.43 0.21
C VAL A 96 1.06 1.70 1.06
N VAL A 97 0.31 2.45 1.86
CA VAL A 97 -0.69 1.90 2.80
C VAL A 97 -2.07 2.36 2.40
N ALA A 98 -3.05 1.44 2.37
CA ALA A 98 -4.45 1.78 2.14
C ALA A 98 -5.39 0.98 3.05
N ASN A 99 -6.59 1.51 3.31
CA ASN A 99 -7.60 0.83 4.13
C ASN A 99 -8.46 -0.11 3.28
N MET A 100 -8.28 -1.40 3.46
CA MET A 100 -8.97 -2.45 2.73
C MET A 100 -10.38 -2.64 3.28
N LYS A 101 -11.38 -2.07 2.61
CA LYS A 101 -12.81 -2.22 2.91
C LYS A 101 -13.45 -3.37 2.12
N THR A 102 -12.70 -4.07 1.30
CA THR A 102 -13.15 -5.19 0.48
C THR A 102 -12.38 -6.45 0.86
N GLY A 103 -13.09 -7.56 1.05
CA GLY A 103 -12.52 -8.88 1.30
C GLY A 103 -12.25 -9.66 0.03
N PHE A 104 -11.60 -10.81 0.19
CA PHE A 104 -11.37 -11.82 -0.85
C PHE A 104 -11.81 -13.18 -0.30
N THR A 105 -13.12 -13.34 -0.06
CA THR A 105 -13.68 -14.52 0.63
C THR A 105 -13.75 -15.75 -0.26
N GLY A 106 -13.69 -15.56 -1.59
CA GLY A 106 -13.98 -16.60 -2.57
C GLY A 106 -15.47 -16.92 -2.71
N ASP A 107 -16.30 -16.22 -1.96
CA ASP A 107 -17.76 -16.30 -2.03
C ASP A 107 -18.29 -15.06 -2.78
N ASN A 108 -18.75 -15.26 -3.98
CA ASN A 108 -19.28 -14.20 -4.84
C ASN A 108 -20.64 -13.67 -4.38
N THR A 109 -21.26 -14.28 -3.37
CA THR A 109 -22.52 -13.80 -2.78
C THR A 109 -22.30 -12.84 -1.61
N ASN A 110 -21.07 -12.76 -1.10
CA ASN A 110 -20.74 -11.84 -0.01
C ASN A 110 -20.57 -10.40 -0.57
N PRO A 111 -21.41 -9.44 -0.17
CA PRO A 111 -21.38 -8.08 -0.72
C PRO A 111 -20.12 -7.28 -0.35
N PHE A 112 -19.29 -7.80 0.56
CA PHE A 112 -18.02 -7.19 0.96
C PHE A 112 -16.81 -7.93 0.38
N SER A 113 -17.02 -8.73 -0.67
CA SER A 113 -15.97 -9.55 -1.29
C SER A 113 -15.79 -9.21 -2.76
N SER A 114 -14.57 -9.32 -3.23
CA SER A 114 -14.17 -9.16 -4.65
C SER A 114 -13.43 -10.41 -5.12
N PRO A 115 -13.38 -10.64 -6.44
CA PRO A 115 -12.49 -11.63 -7.05
C PRO A 115 -11.02 -11.33 -6.75
N ASP A 116 -10.20 -12.39 -6.69
CA ASP A 116 -8.78 -12.29 -6.32
C ASP A 116 -7.95 -11.46 -7.33
N GLU A 117 -8.40 -11.36 -8.57
CA GLU A 117 -7.80 -10.52 -9.61
C GLU A 117 -7.75 -9.04 -9.20
N PHE A 118 -8.64 -8.62 -8.30
CA PHE A 118 -8.58 -7.27 -7.76
C PHE A 118 -7.37 -7.09 -6.83
N ALA A 119 -7.01 -8.08 -6.00
CA ALA A 119 -5.80 -8.02 -5.18
C ALA A 119 -4.53 -7.93 -6.06
N LEU A 120 -4.52 -8.65 -7.19
CA LEU A 120 -3.45 -8.53 -8.18
C LEU A 120 -3.37 -7.10 -8.76
N SER A 121 -4.51 -6.50 -9.08
CA SER A 121 -4.57 -5.12 -9.57
C SER A 121 -4.04 -4.11 -8.54
N LEU A 122 -4.36 -4.29 -7.26
CA LEU A 122 -3.84 -3.47 -6.16
C LEU A 122 -2.30 -3.55 -6.07
N LYS A 123 -1.75 -4.76 -6.19
CA LYS A 123 -0.29 -4.97 -6.19
C LYS A 123 0.39 -4.24 -7.33
N TYR A 124 -0.11 -4.39 -8.56
CA TYR A 124 0.44 -3.70 -9.73
C TYR A 124 0.32 -2.18 -9.64
N SER A 125 -0.63 -1.69 -8.85
CA SER A 125 -0.79 -0.26 -8.60
C SER A 125 0.14 0.30 -7.52
N GLY A 126 1.06 -0.53 -6.99
CA GLY A 126 2.03 -0.10 -5.99
C GLY A 126 1.59 -0.29 -4.54
N ILE A 127 0.34 -0.68 -4.26
CA ILE A 127 -0.13 -0.93 -2.89
C ILE A 127 0.58 -2.16 -2.35
N ASN A 128 1.34 -1.99 -1.26
CA ASN A 128 2.13 -3.04 -0.65
C ASN A 128 1.79 -3.30 0.83
N ASN A 129 0.94 -2.45 1.43
CA ASN A 129 0.41 -2.68 2.78
C ASN A 129 -1.08 -2.32 2.85
N ALA A 130 -1.84 -3.11 3.60
CA ALA A 130 -3.27 -2.95 3.82
C ALA A 130 -3.61 -2.93 5.31
N VAL A 131 -4.49 -2.02 5.72
CA VAL A 131 -5.07 -2.02 7.07
C VAL A 131 -6.48 -2.57 7.01
N MET A 132 -6.85 -3.43 7.95
CA MET A 132 -8.08 -4.23 7.93
C MET A 132 -8.95 -4.08 9.20
N ALA A 133 -8.54 -3.30 10.20
CA ALA A 133 -9.41 -3.00 11.33
C ALA A 133 -10.46 -1.98 10.90
N ASN A 134 -11.56 -2.46 10.33
CA ASN A 134 -12.65 -1.63 9.83
C ASN A 134 -13.99 -2.37 9.84
N LEU A 135 -15.08 -1.64 9.59
CA LEU A 135 -16.45 -2.17 9.62
C LEU A 135 -16.66 -3.31 8.62
N ASN A 136 -16.15 -3.20 7.39
CA ASN A 136 -16.42 -4.19 6.36
C ASN A 136 -15.74 -5.52 6.67
N THR A 137 -14.51 -5.48 7.19
CA THR A 137 -13.85 -6.70 7.69
C THR A 137 -14.69 -7.40 8.76
N ALA A 138 -15.41 -6.65 9.59
CA ALA A 138 -16.25 -7.23 10.62
C ALA A 138 -17.50 -7.96 10.10
N TYR A 139 -17.90 -7.73 8.87
CA TYR A 139 -18.97 -8.49 8.21
C TYR A 139 -18.48 -9.76 7.52
N LEU A 140 -17.17 -9.99 7.46
CA LEU A 140 -16.62 -11.26 7.02
C LEU A 140 -16.73 -12.28 8.16
N ASP A 141 -16.93 -13.55 7.82
CA ASP A 141 -16.71 -14.62 8.79
C ASP A 141 -15.21 -14.87 9.00
N LYS A 142 -14.84 -15.70 9.95
CA LYS A 142 -13.44 -16.01 10.25
C LYS A 142 -12.72 -16.60 9.06
N LYS A 143 -13.35 -17.49 8.29
CA LYS A 143 -12.78 -18.11 7.12
C LYS A 143 -12.52 -17.07 6.02
N GLY A 144 -13.50 -16.22 5.75
CA GLY A 144 -13.39 -15.13 4.78
C GLY A 144 -12.31 -14.12 5.15
N MET A 145 -12.21 -13.75 6.43
CA MET A 145 -11.15 -12.86 6.91
C MET A 145 -9.75 -13.49 6.74
N ILE A 146 -9.58 -14.76 7.13
CA ILE A 146 -8.30 -15.47 6.97
C ILE A 146 -7.95 -15.60 5.49
N ARG A 147 -8.93 -15.95 4.65
CA ARG A 147 -8.72 -16.05 3.21
C ARG A 147 -8.32 -14.71 2.59
N THR A 148 -8.97 -13.63 3.01
CA THR A 148 -8.62 -12.28 2.56
C THR A 148 -7.15 -11.96 2.86
N LYS A 149 -6.68 -12.24 4.07
CA LYS A 149 -5.26 -12.04 4.43
C LYS A 149 -4.33 -12.89 3.55
N LYS A 150 -4.69 -14.15 3.31
CA LYS A 150 -3.90 -15.03 2.43
C LYS A 150 -3.87 -14.54 0.99
N ALA A 151 -5.01 -14.06 0.46
CA ALA A 151 -5.07 -13.50 -0.89
C ALA A 151 -4.15 -12.27 -1.03
N LEU A 152 -4.16 -11.37 -0.06
CA LEU A 152 -3.25 -10.22 -0.03
C LEU A 152 -1.77 -10.67 0.06
N GLU A 153 -1.47 -11.64 0.93
CA GLU A 153 -0.12 -12.17 1.11
C GLU A 153 0.44 -12.84 -0.15
N ILE A 154 -0.39 -13.57 -0.92
CA ILE A 154 -0.01 -14.19 -2.19
C ILE A 154 0.49 -13.14 -3.19
N PHE A 155 -0.12 -11.96 -3.18
CA PHE A 155 0.29 -10.84 -4.02
C PHE A 155 1.27 -9.90 -3.33
N ASP A 156 1.92 -10.34 -2.24
CA ASP A 156 2.91 -9.56 -1.50
C ASP A 156 2.36 -8.21 -1.02
N ILE A 157 1.11 -8.22 -0.55
CA ILE A 157 0.47 -7.11 0.16
C ILE A 157 0.35 -7.51 1.62
N ARG A 158 1.13 -6.88 2.48
CA ARG A 158 1.11 -7.15 3.92
C ARG A 158 -0.12 -6.55 4.56
N SER A 159 -0.72 -7.24 5.52
CA SER A 159 -1.95 -6.76 6.14
C SER A 159 -1.94 -6.83 7.67
N THR A 160 -2.59 -5.85 8.31
CA THR A 160 -2.70 -5.77 9.77
C THR A 160 -4.08 -5.29 10.22
N GLY A 161 -4.34 -5.35 11.53
CA GLY A 161 -5.58 -4.87 12.14
C GLY A 161 -6.64 -5.95 12.40
N ALA A 162 -6.58 -7.10 11.68
CA ALA A 162 -7.44 -8.26 11.92
C ALA A 162 -6.62 -9.55 12.01
N PHE A 163 -6.99 -10.47 12.91
CA PHE A 163 -6.22 -11.68 13.23
C PHE A 163 -7.14 -12.84 13.58
N ALA A 164 -6.73 -14.06 13.26
CA ALA A 164 -7.50 -15.26 13.52
C ALA A 164 -7.78 -15.50 15.03
N ASP A 165 -6.83 -15.11 15.88
CA ASP A 165 -6.87 -15.25 17.33
C ASP A 165 -5.81 -14.35 18.00
N ASN A 166 -5.78 -14.38 19.34
CA ASN A 166 -4.81 -13.62 20.14
C ASN A 166 -3.36 -14.04 19.92
N LEU A 167 -3.10 -15.31 19.66
CA LEU A 167 -1.73 -15.80 19.40
C LEU A 167 -1.18 -15.17 18.11
N MET A 168 -1.99 -15.21 17.05
CA MET A 168 -1.64 -14.57 15.78
C MET A 168 -1.47 -13.06 15.92
N ARG A 169 -2.33 -12.39 16.71
CA ARG A 169 -2.19 -10.96 16.98
C ARG A 169 -0.88 -10.67 17.71
N ASN A 170 -0.64 -11.33 18.82
CA ASN A 170 0.54 -11.06 19.67
C ASN A 170 1.87 -11.35 18.96
N GLY A 171 1.88 -12.31 18.03
CA GLY A 171 3.08 -12.65 17.25
C GLY A 171 3.33 -11.75 16.02
N ASN A 172 2.31 -10.98 15.58
CA ASN A 172 2.40 -10.23 14.32
C ASN A 172 1.95 -8.76 14.44
N TYR A 173 1.81 -8.24 15.65
CA TYR A 173 1.36 -6.87 15.87
C TYR A 173 2.21 -6.14 16.91
N PRO A 174 2.62 -4.90 16.63
CA PRO A 174 2.42 -4.09 15.42
C PRO A 174 3.04 -4.71 14.15
N LEU A 175 2.53 -4.35 12.96
CA LEU A 175 3.17 -4.74 11.72
C LEU A 175 4.46 -3.94 11.54
N ILE A 176 5.60 -4.61 11.57
CA ILE A 176 6.91 -4.01 11.35
C ILE A 176 7.27 -4.10 9.87
N ILE A 177 7.59 -2.97 9.26
CA ILE A 177 7.99 -2.85 7.87
C ILE A 177 9.44 -2.37 7.83
N ASN A 178 10.35 -3.23 7.36
CA ASN A 178 11.74 -2.87 7.13
C ASN A 178 11.91 -2.50 5.65
N ARG A 179 12.29 -1.27 5.36
CA ARG A 179 12.47 -0.76 4.00
C ARG A 179 13.58 0.30 3.96
N LYS A 180 14.51 0.21 3.02
CA LYS A 180 15.62 1.17 2.86
C LYS A 180 16.37 1.52 4.17
N GLY A 181 16.49 0.55 5.09
CA GLY A 181 17.13 0.75 6.40
C GLY A 181 16.30 1.51 7.44
N PHE A 182 15.00 1.72 7.17
CA PHE A 182 14.02 2.18 8.15
C PHE A 182 13.23 1.00 8.71
N LYS A 183 12.86 1.10 9.98
CA LYS A 183 11.95 0.20 10.66
C LYS A 183 10.67 0.96 11.02
N ILE A 184 9.63 0.76 10.24
CA ILE A 184 8.35 1.43 10.39
C ILE A 184 7.37 0.52 11.12
N ALA A 185 6.72 1.00 12.19
CA ALA A 185 5.62 0.29 12.83
C ALA A 185 4.29 0.82 12.31
N LEU A 186 3.46 -0.08 11.78
CA LEU A 186 2.09 0.22 11.34
C LEU A 186 1.09 -0.40 12.31
N LEU A 187 0.29 0.47 12.93
CA LEU A 187 -0.80 0.12 13.83
C LEU A 187 -2.14 0.44 13.19
N ASN A 188 -3.18 -0.33 13.53
CA ASN A 188 -4.51 -0.09 12.97
C ASN A 188 -5.61 -0.52 13.96
N TYR A 189 -6.61 0.35 14.15
CA TYR A 189 -7.74 0.17 15.06
C TYR A 189 -9.04 0.69 14.46
N THR A 190 -10.17 0.21 14.98
CA THR A 190 -11.52 0.66 14.58
C THR A 190 -12.41 0.95 15.78
N SER A 191 -13.37 1.86 15.61
CA SER A 191 -14.40 2.17 16.60
C SER A 191 -15.61 1.22 16.56
N ILE A 192 -15.52 0.10 15.84
CA ILE A 192 -16.65 -0.81 15.59
C ILE A 192 -17.18 -1.52 16.84
N ALA A 193 -16.41 -1.59 17.94
CA ALA A 193 -16.85 -2.18 19.20
C ALA A 193 -18.13 -1.55 19.75
N GLN A 194 -18.43 -0.31 19.34
CA GLN A 194 -19.65 0.41 19.72
C GLN A 194 -20.92 -0.12 19.01
N ARG A 195 -20.80 -1.15 18.15
CA ARG A 195 -21.91 -1.79 17.45
C ARG A 195 -22.13 -3.22 17.96
N PRO A 196 -23.03 -3.47 18.93
CA PRO A 196 -23.15 -4.74 19.63
C PRO A 196 -23.70 -5.91 18.79
N SER A 197 -24.19 -5.65 17.58
CA SER A 197 -24.88 -6.68 16.76
C SER A 197 -23.96 -7.61 15.97
N ILE A 198 -22.63 -7.41 16.00
CA ILE A 198 -21.68 -8.23 15.23
C ILE A 198 -20.86 -9.08 16.19
N SER A 199 -21.26 -10.36 16.34
CA SER A 199 -20.46 -11.37 17.04
C SER A 199 -19.38 -11.92 16.12
N ARG A 200 -18.13 -11.96 16.62
CA ARG A 200 -16.96 -12.43 15.86
C ARG A 200 -16.18 -13.45 16.66
N ASP A 201 -15.75 -14.49 16.00
CA ASP A 201 -14.87 -15.54 16.56
C ASP A 201 -13.38 -15.32 16.18
N TYR A 202 -13.04 -14.08 15.80
CA TYR A 202 -11.69 -13.62 15.47
C TYR A 202 -11.46 -12.18 16.00
N ILE A 203 -10.23 -11.72 15.95
CA ILE A 203 -9.81 -10.44 16.52
C ILE A 203 -9.80 -9.34 15.44
N ILE A 204 -10.47 -8.22 15.73
CA ILE A 204 -10.26 -6.93 15.05
C ILE A 204 -9.84 -5.93 16.13
N ASN A 205 -8.74 -5.24 15.93
CA ASN A 205 -8.23 -4.27 16.89
C ASN A 205 -9.24 -3.14 17.09
N GLN A 206 -9.66 -2.94 18.32
CA GLN A 206 -10.59 -1.88 18.69
C GLN A 206 -9.84 -0.64 19.18
N ILE A 207 -10.44 0.54 19.01
CA ILE A 207 -9.97 1.77 19.65
C ILE A 207 -10.20 1.63 21.16
N ASP A 208 -9.12 1.37 21.87
CA ASP A 208 -9.05 1.30 23.33
C ASP A 208 -7.72 1.94 23.77
N HIS A 209 -7.79 2.96 24.63
CA HIS A 209 -6.61 3.74 25.04
C HIS A 209 -5.55 2.89 25.72
N VAL A 210 -5.96 1.93 26.56
CA VAL A 210 -5.02 1.05 27.28
C VAL A 210 -4.34 0.10 26.32
N GLN A 211 -5.10 -0.44 25.34
CA GLN A 211 -4.53 -1.33 24.34
C GLN A 211 -3.59 -0.57 23.38
N ILE A 212 -3.99 0.63 22.95
CA ILE A 212 -3.14 1.49 22.10
C ILE A 212 -1.82 1.80 22.81
N GLU A 213 -1.86 2.21 24.09
CA GLU A 213 -0.65 2.48 24.87
C GLU A 213 0.27 1.26 24.97
N ARG A 214 -0.30 0.05 25.21
CA ARG A 214 0.48 -1.19 25.24
C ARG A 214 1.14 -1.49 23.89
N ASP A 215 0.38 -1.39 22.81
CA ASP A 215 0.87 -1.68 21.47
C ASP A 215 1.94 -0.65 21.04
N MET A 216 1.80 0.61 21.43
CA MET A 216 2.81 1.65 21.23
C MET A 216 4.11 1.33 22.00
N LYS A 217 4.00 0.80 23.22
CA LYS A 217 5.18 0.31 23.98
C LYS A 217 5.86 -0.86 23.25
N VAL A 218 5.08 -1.78 22.69
CA VAL A 218 5.63 -2.89 21.88
C VAL A 218 6.33 -2.36 20.63
N ALA A 219 5.73 -1.42 19.89
CA ALA A 219 6.36 -0.84 18.71
C ALA A 219 7.74 -0.24 19.04
N ARG A 220 7.84 0.47 20.16
CA ARG A 220 9.11 1.04 20.63
C ARG A 220 10.12 -0.03 21.06
N SER A 221 9.67 -1.08 21.78
CA SER A 221 10.55 -2.17 22.21
C SER A 221 11.10 -2.98 21.04
N LEU A 222 10.49 -2.87 19.87
CA LEU A 222 10.95 -3.43 18.60
C LEU A 222 11.86 -2.45 17.82
N ASP A 223 12.28 -1.34 18.44
CA ASP A 223 13.14 -0.31 17.86
C ASP A 223 12.57 0.29 16.56
N ALA A 224 11.25 0.56 16.55
CA ALA A 224 10.65 1.25 15.41
C ALA A 224 11.20 2.68 15.29
N ASP A 225 11.73 3.04 14.14
CA ASP A 225 12.22 4.37 13.82
C ASP A 225 11.07 5.38 13.67
N PHE A 226 9.92 4.89 13.19
CA PHE A 226 8.76 5.71 12.85
C PHE A 226 7.47 4.91 13.05
N ILE A 227 6.44 5.55 13.62
CA ILE A 227 5.18 4.89 13.99
C ILE A 227 4.01 5.57 13.30
N ILE A 228 3.22 4.77 12.55
CA ILE A 228 2.02 5.18 11.83
C ILE A 228 0.81 4.46 12.43
N VAL A 229 -0.24 5.21 12.74
CA VAL A 229 -1.48 4.66 13.31
C VAL A 229 -2.65 4.96 12.38
N TYR A 230 -3.28 3.94 11.82
CA TYR A 230 -4.51 4.04 11.05
C TYR A 230 -5.73 3.81 11.94
N LEU A 231 -6.75 4.66 11.79
CA LEU A 231 -7.98 4.63 12.58
C LEU A 231 -9.21 4.62 11.67
N ASP A 232 -10.06 3.62 11.83
CA ASP A 232 -11.39 3.57 11.23
C ASP A 232 -12.37 4.16 12.26
N TRP A 233 -12.60 5.47 12.19
CA TRP A 233 -13.28 6.27 13.22
C TRP A 233 -14.22 7.34 12.65
N GLY A 234 -15.02 7.98 13.52
CA GLY A 234 -15.93 9.07 13.17
C GLY A 234 -17.27 8.60 12.62
N GLY A 235 -18.00 9.51 12.03
CA GLY A 235 -19.32 9.28 11.41
C GLY A 235 -19.23 9.22 9.89
N ASN A 236 -20.11 8.43 9.27
CA ASN A 236 -20.18 8.36 7.80
C ASN A 236 -20.61 9.72 7.21
N TYR A 237 -19.93 10.17 6.17
CA TYR A 237 -20.14 11.46 5.49
C TYR A 237 -19.96 12.70 6.37
N GLN A 238 -19.22 12.57 7.46
CA GLN A 238 -18.91 13.68 8.36
C GLN A 238 -17.79 14.52 7.75
N GLU A 239 -18.08 15.81 7.47
CA GLU A 239 -17.12 16.72 6.82
C GLU A 239 -16.03 17.24 7.76
N TYR A 240 -16.35 17.38 9.05
CA TYR A 240 -15.42 17.87 10.06
C TYR A 240 -15.16 16.80 11.12
N PRO A 241 -13.94 16.68 11.62
CA PRO A 241 -13.66 15.77 12.72
C PRO A 241 -14.43 16.16 13.98
N ALA A 242 -14.90 15.17 14.72
CA ALA A 242 -15.48 15.39 16.04
C ALA A 242 -14.37 15.67 17.07
N TYR A 243 -14.69 16.36 18.14
CA TYR A 243 -13.76 16.63 19.25
C TYR A 243 -13.10 15.35 19.80
N SER A 244 -13.85 14.23 19.84
CA SER A 244 -13.32 12.93 20.25
C SER A 244 -12.22 12.39 19.32
N GLN A 245 -12.31 12.69 18.02
CA GLN A 245 -11.26 12.33 17.05
C GLN A 245 -10.02 13.20 17.25
N GLU A 246 -10.21 14.50 17.50
CA GLU A 246 -9.12 15.42 17.79
C GLU A 246 -8.36 15.02 19.06
N ALA A 247 -9.11 14.74 20.14
CA ALA A 247 -8.55 14.31 21.42
C ALA A 247 -7.80 12.97 21.29
N LEU A 248 -8.36 11.99 20.55
CA LEU A 248 -7.72 10.70 20.35
C LEU A 248 -6.46 10.84 19.45
N GLY A 249 -6.52 11.66 18.39
CA GLY A 249 -5.37 11.93 17.54
C GLY A 249 -4.19 12.50 18.35
N LYS A 250 -4.47 13.51 19.18
CA LYS A 250 -3.48 14.09 20.08
C LYS A 250 -2.94 13.08 21.08
N PHE A 251 -3.81 12.31 21.73
CA PHE A 251 -3.40 11.24 22.66
C PHE A 251 -2.41 10.27 22.00
N ILE A 252 -2.69 9.82 20.77
CA ILE A 252 -1.83 8.85 20.06
C ILE A 252 -0.47 9.46 19.72
N LEU A 253 -0.41 10.74 19.33
CA LEU A 253 0.85 11.45 19.13
C LEU A 253 1.64 11.53 20.44
N GLU A 254 0.99 11.87 21.55
CA GLU A 254 1.60 11.91 22.90
C GLU A 254 2.09 10.53 23.38
N GLN A 255 1.57 9.43 22.81
CA GLN A 255 2.13 8.09 22.97
C GLN A 255 3.34 7.82 22.07
N GLY A 256 3.78 8.77 21.25
CA GLY A 256 4.97 8.70 20.42
C GLY A 256 4.72 8.22 18.98
N ALA A 257 3.49 8.27 18.48
CA ALA A 257 3.24 8.15 17.05
C ALA A 257 3.77 9.38 16.31
N ASN A 258 4.12 9.19 15.04
CA ASN A 258 4.54 10.27 14.16
C ASN A 258 3.39 10.72 13.25
N ILE A 259 2.55 9.78 12.82
CA ILE A 259 1.42 10.04 11.94
C ILE A 259 0.19 9.27 12.41
N VAL A 260 -0.96 9.95 12.43
CA VAL A 260 -2.29 9.37 12.66
C VAL A 260 -3.12 9.57 11.39
N VAL A 261 -3.76 8.51 10.90
CA VAL A 261 -4.55 8.50 9.66
C VAL A 261 -5.95 7.97 9.91
N GLY A 262 -6.96 8.76 9.62
CA GLY A 262 -8.36 8.37 9.68
C GLY A 262 -8.91 7.93 8.33
N THR A 263 -9.92 7.06 8.32
CA THR A 263 -10.42 6.45 7.09
C THR A 263 -11.94 6.23 6.99
N PHE A 264 -12.70 6.20 8.06
CA PHE A 264 -14.12 5.81 8.04
C PHE A 264 -15.09 6.83 7.42
N PRO A 265 -14.93 8.15 7.55
CA PRO A 265 -15.94 9.11 7.08
C PRO A 265 -16.31 9.01 5.60
N ASN A 266 -15.52 8.36 4.75
CA ASN A 266 -15.68 8.25 3.30
C ASN A 266 -15.64 9.61 2.56
N THR A 267 -15.33 10.68 3.27
CA THR A 267 -15.10 12.04 2.78
C THR A 267 -13.75 12.50 3.27
N VAL A 268 -13.11 13.38 2.54
CA VAL A 268 -11.85 14.00 2.98
C VAL A 268 -12.15 14.94 4.14
N GLN A 269 -11.32 14.88 5.18
CA GLN A 269 -11.33 15.82 6.31
C GLN A 269 -9.99 16.55 6.41
N ARG A 270 -9.93 17.57 7.27
CA ARG A 270 -8.73 18.38 7.45
C ARG A 270 -7.51 17.56 7.88
N ILE A 271 -6.36 18.15 7.68
CA ILE A 271 -5.05 17.64 8.09
C ILE A 271 -4.43 18.65 9.04
N ASP A 272 -4.04 18.21 10.23
CA ASP A 272 -3.40 19.06 11.23
C ASP A 272 -1.96 18.62 11.49
N ILE A 273 -1.07 19.59 11.62
CA ILE A 273 0.22 19.40 12.28
C ILE A 273 0.05 19.81 13.72
N MET A 274 0.37 18.91 14.63
CA MET A 274 0.23 19.11 16.06
C MET A 274 1.59 19.07 16.74
N ASP A 275 1.87 20.10 17.55
CA ASP A 275 2.98 20.05 18.48
C ASP A 275 2.60 19.19 19.68
N TYR A 276 3.50 18.31 20.09
CA TYR A 276 3.32 17.47 21.27
C TYR A 276 4.64 17.22 21.98
N TYR A 277 4.54 16.93 23.29
CA TYR A 277 5.71 16.64 24.11
C TYR A 277 5.88 15.14 24.31
N TYR A 278 7.06 14.62 23.96
CA TYR A 278 7.34 13.19 24.10
C TYR A 278 8.79 12.93 24.49
N GLN A 279 9.00 12.18 25.59
CA GLN A 279 10.32 11.79 26.11
C GLN A 279 11.29 12.99 26.29
N GLY A 280 10.80 14.08 26.87
CA GLY A 280 11.63 15.25 27.17
C GLY A 280 11.91 16.16 25.96
N LYS A 281 11.27 15.93 24.83
CA LYS A 281 11.45 16.72 23.59
C LYS A 281 10.11 17.19 23.04
N ASP A 282 10.12 18.42 22.52
CA ASP A 282 9.03 18.92 21.67
C ASP A 282 9.12 18.23 20.30
N LYS A 283 8.00 17.74 19.81
CA LYS A 283 7.87 17.04 18.52
C LYS A 283 6.67 17.55 17.75
N GLN A 284 6.70 17.34 16.45
CA GLN A 284 5.55 17.56 15.56
C GLN A 284 5.05 16.23 15.00
N GLY A 285 3.73 16.07 14.94
CA GLY A 285 3.08 14.92 14.34
C GLY A 285 1.99 15.35 13.38
N LEU A 286 1.66 14.48 12.45
CA LEU A 286 0.64 14.70 11.44
C LEU A 286 -0.63 13.92 11.80
N VAL A 287 -1.78 14.60 11.77
CA VAL A 287 -3.10 13.97 11.93
C VAL A 287 -3.92 14.25 10.67
N CYS A 288 -4.11 13.21 9.86
CA CYS A 288 -5.03 13.22 8.73
C CYS A 288 -6.37 12.64 9.22
N TYR A 289 -7.39 13.45 9.46
CA TYR A 289 -8.63 12.96 10.07
C TYR A 289 -9.43 12.03 9.17
N SER A 290 -9.38 12.25 7.85
CA SER A 290 -9.86 11.31 6.84
C SER A 290 -9.25 11.61 5.47
N LEU A 291 -8.73 10.57 4.82
CA LEU A 291 -8.22 10.65 3.45
C LEU A 291 -9.31 10.43 2.38
N GLY A 292 -10.56 10.22 2.79
CA GLY A 292 -11.64 9.85 1.87
C GLY A 292 -11.44 8.46 1.27
N ASN A 293 -11.80 8.29 0.01
CA ASN A 293 -11.69 7.01 -0.68
C ASN A 293 -10.58 7.05 -1.74
N LEU A 294 -9.70 6.04 -1.71
CA LEU A 294 -8.83 5.78 -2.85
C LEU A 294 -9.68 5.22 -4.00
N ILE A 295 -10.56 4.26 -3.71
CA ILE A 295 -11.54 3.73 -4.65
C ILE A 295 -12.89 3.79 -3.97
N SER A 296 -13.83 4.58 -4.53
CA SER A 296 -15.20 4.64 -4.03
C SER A 296 -16.05 3.54 -4.65
N SER A 297 -16.96 2.96 -3.85
CA SER A 297 -18.02 2.06 -4.32
C SER A 297 -19.36 2.77 -4.52
N SER A 298 -19.43 4.06 -4.25
CA SER A 298 -20.66 4.85 -4.25
C SER A 298 -20.65 5.88 -5.38
N THR A 299 -21.81 6.07 -5.98
CA THR A 299 -22.06 7.15 -6.95
C THR A 299 -22.36 8.48 -6.28
N GLU A 300 -22.47 8.55 -4.96
CA GLU A 300 -22.65 9.80 -4.22
C GLU A 300 -21.45 10.72 -4.40
N ASP A 301 -21.69 11.93 -4.86
CA ASP A 301 -20.64 12.88 -5.23
C ASP A 301 -19.66 13.15 -4.10
N ARG A 302 -20.14 13.31 -2.85
CA ARG A 302 -19.31 13.54 -1.65
C ARG A 302 -18.30 12.43 -1.34
N THR A 303 -18.47 11.23 -1.91
CA THR A 303 -17.57 10.08 -1.69
C THR A 303 -16.59 9.84 -2.83
N LYS A 304 -16.74 10.58 -3.93
CA LYS A 304 -15.86 10.49 -5.10
C LYS A 304 -14.48 11.09 -4.86
N PRO A 305 -14.35 12.20 -4.09
CA PRO A 305 -13.04 12.74 -3.77
C PRO A 305 -12.28 11.85 -2.80
N GLY A 306 -10.97 11.79 -2.99
CA GLY A 306 -10.01 11.25 -2.06
C GLY A 306 -8.69 11.98 -2.15
N ILE A 307 -7.78 11.70 -1.23
CA ILE A 307 -6.41 12.19 -1.30
C ILE A 307 -5.43 11.07 -0.99
N ILE A 308 -4.26 11.13 -1.60
CA ILE A 308 -3.07 10.40 -1.18
C ILE A 308 -2.18 11.41 -0.47
N MET A 309 -1.71 11.05 0.73
CA MET A 309 -0.62 11.77 1.38
C MET A 309 0.70 11.19 0.87
N ASP A 310 1.58 12.05 0.42
CA ASP A 310 2.95 11.72 0.02
C ASP A 310 3.91 12.39 1.00
N ILE A 311 4.72 11.57 1.67
CA ILE A 311 5.52 11.99 2.82
C ILE A 311 6.92 11.41 2.70
N ASP A 312 7.93 12.26 2.80
CA ASP A 312 9.31 11.81 2.96
C ASP A 312 9.59 11.53 4.44
N ILE A 313 10.16 10.37 4.71
CA ILE A 313 10.75 10.06 6.01
C ILE A 313 12.26 10.12 5.84
N LYS A 314 12.93 10.96 6.61
CA LYS A 314 14.38 11.18 6.55
C LYS A 314 15.06 10.58 7.78
N LYS A 315 16.11 9.77 7.57
CA LYS A 315 16.93 9.19 8.63
C LYS A 315 18.36 9.68 8.47
N ASN A 316 18.89 10.30 9.52
CA ASN A 316 20.28 10.70 9.55
C ASN A 316 21.19 9.47 9.60
N ASN A 317 22.09 9.32 8.64
CA ASN A 317 22.97 8.16 8.52
C ASN A 317 24.04 8.07 9.63
N PHE A 318 24.31 9.18 10.31
CA PHE A 318 25.31 9.25 11.40
C PHE A 318 24.69 9.07 12.78
N THR A 319 23.54 9.72 13.04
CA THR A 319 22.88 9.68 14.35
C THR A 319 21.81 8.61 14.47
N GLY A 320 21.30 8.11 13.33
CA GLY A 320 20.15 7.23 13.28
C GLY A 320 18.81 7.93 13.58
N GLU A 321 18.81 9.24 13.83
CA GLU A 321 17.59 9.97 14.13
C GLU A 321 16.68 10.07 12.90
N THR A 322 15.40 9.77 13.10
CA THR A 322 14.39 9.74 12.04
C THR A 322 13.34 10.83 12.30
N HIS A 323 12.96 11.55 11.25
CA HIS A 323 11.93 12.58 11.29
C HIS A 323 11.11 12.62 9.98
N MET A 324 9.93 13.22 10.05
CA MET A 324 9.14 13.56 8.88
C MET A 324 9.84 14.68 8.11
N GLY A 325 10.07 14.46 6.84
CA GLY A 325 10.63 15.44 5.92
C GLY A 325 9.55 16.24 5.20
N ASP A 326 9.71 16.38 3.89
CA ASP A 326 8.73 17.01 3.04
C ASP A 326 7.45 16.16 2.94
N TYR A 327 6.30 16.82 2.89
CA TYR A 327 5.01 16.14 2.74
C TYR A 327 4.06 16.99 1.89
N GLY A 328 3.06 16.32 1.33
CA GLY A 328 2.00 16.96 0.58
C GLY A 328 0.87 15.99 0.29
N PHE A 329 -0.13 16.45 -0.45
CA PHE A 329 -1.28 15.62 -0.81
C PHE A 329 -1.56 15.68 -2.32
N ILE A 330 -2.16 14.61 -2.83
CA ILE A 330 -2.53 14.44 -4.23
C ILE A 330 -4.04 14.24 -4.27
N PRO A 331 -4.82 15.21 -4.77
CA PRO A 331 -6.25 15.06 -4.92
C PRO A 331 -6.61 14.04 -5.98
N LEU A 332 -7.60 13.21 -5.66
CA LEU A 332 -8.13 12.16 -6.51
C LEU A 332 -9.63 12.36 -6.74
N TRP A 333 -10.09 11.82 -7.86
CA TRP A 333 -11.52 11.74 -8.19
C TRP A 333 -11.88 10.34 -8.68
N SER A 334 -12.91 9.73 -8.09
CA SER A 334 -13.48 8.48 -8.60
C SER A 334 -14.54 8.81 -9.66
N TYR A 335 -14.21 8.55 -10.93
CA TYR A 335 -15.10 8.77 -12.05
C TYR A 335 -15.82 7.48 -12.45
N TYR A 336 -17.16 7.52 -12.41
CA TYR A 336 -18.04 6.46 -12.87
C TYR A 336 -18.43 6.70 -14.32
N ASP A 337 -17.77 6.02 -15.23
CA ASP A 337 -18.10 6.08 -16.65
C ASP A 337 -19.33 5.22 -16.94
N THR A 338 -20.47 5.86 -17.05
CA THR A 338 -21.76 5.24 -17.38
C THR A 338 -22.12 5.41 -18.86
N VAL A 339 -21.33 6.18 -19.61
CA VAL A 339 -21.64 6.61 -20.99
C VAL A 339 -20.93 5.71 -22.01
N SER A 340 -19.67 5.35 -21.77
CA SER A 340 -18.93 4.49 -22.69
C SER A 340 -19.47 3.05 -22.67
N GLU A 341 -19.21 2.30 -23.74
CA GLU A 341 -19.59 0.89 -23.82
C GLU A 341 -18.98 0.04 -22.69
N LYS A 342 -17.81 0.44 -22.18
CA LYS A 342 -17.07 -0.33 -21.17
C LYS A 342 -17.56 -0.07 -19.74
N LYS A 343 -18.27 1.02 -19.48
CA LYS A 343 -18.87 1.33 -18.16
C LYS A 343 -17.95 1.04 -16.97
N ARG A 344 -16.80 1.69 -16.89
CA ARG A 344 -15.78 1.43 -15.88
C ARG A 344 -15.75 2.51 -14.79
N VAL A 345 -15.18 2.17 -13.64
CA VAL A 345 -14.78 3.15 -12.63
C VAL A 345 -13.30 3.45 -12.82
N TYR A 346 -12.94 4.72 -12.75
CA TYR A 346 -11.56 5.18 -12.85
C TYR A 346 -11.22 6.06 -11.66
N VAL A 347 -10.08 5.83 -11.04
CA VAL A 347 -9.50 6.76 -10.09
C VAL A 347 -8.50 7.64 -10.83
N VAL A 348 -8.71 8.95 -10.81
CA VAL A 348 -7.90 9.88 -11.57
C VAL A 348 -7.26 10.93 -10.67
N PRO A 349 -5.97 11.23 -10.83
CA PRO A 349 -5.36 12.41 -10.24
C PRO A 349 -6.02 13.67 -10.82
N VAL A 350 -6.54 14.54 -9.95
CA VAL A 350 -7.30 15.73 -10.38
C VAL A 350 -6.46 16.65 -11.26
N ALA A 351 -5.20 16.86 -10.89
CA ALA A 351 -4.28 17.69 -11.66
C ALA A 351 -4.14 17.26 -13.13
N ALA A 352 -4.21 15.94 -13.41
CA ALA A 352 -4.14 15.42 -14.78
C ALA A 352 -5.38 15.76 -15.61
N VAL A 353 -6.56 15.84 -14.96
CA VAL A 353 -7.80 16.26 -15.61
C VAL A 353 -7.84 17.77 -15.79
N GLU A 354 -7.37 18.53 -14.81
CA GLU A 354 -7.30 20.01 -14.87
C GLU A 354 -6.33 20.51 -15.94
N GLN A 355 -5.23 19.78 -16.18
CA GLN A 355 -4.22 20.07 -17.21
C GLN A 355 -4.59 19.50 -18.59
N ASP A 356 -5.78 18.94 -18.76
CA ASP A 356 -6.25 18.27 -19.98
C ASP A 356 -5.34 17.12 -20.47
N LEU A 357 -4.56 16.50 -19.58
CA LEU A 357 -3.72 15.35 -19.90
C LEU A 357 -4.54 14.05 -19.96
N LEU A 358 -5.60 13.96 -19.15
CA LEU A 358 -6.49 12.80 -19.06
C LEU A 358 -7.95 13.23 -19.15
N PHE A 359 -8.78 12.34 -19.71
CA PHE A 359 -10.23 12.52 -19.76
C PHE A 359 -10.69 13.85 -20.36
N ASN A 360 -10.11 14.25 -21.51
CA ASN A 360 -10.52 15.47 -22.22
C ASN A 360 -12.03 15.45 -22.56
N ASN A 361 -12.62 14.25 -22.65
CA ASN A 361 -14.04 14.03 -22.90
C ASN A 361 -14.86 13.81 -21.63
N LEU A 362 -14.31 14.11 -20.43
CA LEU A 362 -15.11 14.03 -19.21
C LEU A 362 -16.37 14.91 -19.36
N PRO A 363 -17.59 14.38 -19.06
CA PRO A 363 -18.82 15.16 -19.15
C PRO A 363 -18.70 16.50 -18.40
N LYS A 364 -19.24 17.58 -18.99
CA LYS A 364 -19.06 18.93 -18.43
C LYS A 364 -19.60 19.06 -17.01
N ASP A 365 -20.72 18.40 -16.71
CA ASP A 365 -21.32 18.34 -15.38
C ASP A 365 -20.43 17.58 -14.38
N GLU A 366 -19.82 16.47 -14.79
CA GLU A 366 -18.88 15.71 -13.94
C GLU A 366 -17.61 16.52 -13.68
N ARG A 367 -17.06 17.17 -14.70
CA ARG A 367 -15.90 18.07 -14.53
C ARG A 367 -16.21 19.23 -13.60
N HIS A 368 -17.42 19.80 -13.69
CA HIS A 368 -17.87 20.89 -12.81
C HIS A 368 -17.99 20.43 -11.35
N LYS A 369 -18.59 19.26 -11.11
CA LYS A 369 -18.68 18.65 -9.77
C LYS A 369 -17.30 18.40 -9.19
N MET A 370 -16.43 17.73 -9.94
CA MET A 370 -15.05 17.50 -9.54
C MET A 370 -14.36 18.80 -9.12
N SER A 371 -14.41 19.82 -9.98
CA SER A 371 -13.76 21.11 -9.69
C SER A 371 -14.32 21.77 -8.43
N THR A 372 -15.64 21.70 -8.21
CA THR A 372 -16.31 22.32 -7.06
C THR A 372 -15.90 21.61 -5.76
N ASP A 373 -15.96 20.28 -5.73
CA ASP A 373 -15.65 19.50 -4.53
C ASP A 373 -14.17 19.58 -4.17
N ILE A 374 -13.29 19.50 -5.17
CA ILE A 374 -11.84 19.63 -4.95
C ILE A 374 -11.45 21.04 -4.50
N MET A 375 -12.10 22.08 -5.01
CA MET A 375 -11.89 23.44 -4.53
C MET A 375 -12.30 23.58 -3.04
N GLY A 376 -13.39 22.92 -2.63
CA GLY A 376 -13.81 22.83 -1.23
C GLY A 376 -12.76 22.15 -0.35
N ILE A 377 -12.21 21.03 -0.82
CA ILE A 377 -11.15 20.28 -0.14
C ILE A 377 -9.87 21.12 -0.02
N ARG A 378 -9.41 21.74 -1.10
CA ARG A 378 -8.24 22.63 -1.09
C ARG A 378 -8.41 23.77 -0.09
N LYS A 379 -9.61 24.37 -0.05
CA LYS A 379 -9.93 25.42 0.93
C LYS A 379 -9.94 24.90 2.37
N MET A 380 -10.49 23.71 2.61
CA MET A 380 -10.51 23.08 3.95
C MET A 380 -9.13 22.73 4.43
N LEU A 381 -8.27 22.19 3.56
CA LEU A 381 -6.88 21.84 3.90
C LEU A 381 -6.03 23.11 4.14
N GLY A 382 -6.45 24.28 3.63
CA GLY A 382 -5.80 25.58 3.87
C GLY A 382 -4.39 25.70 3.31
N ARG A 383 -3.94 24.75 2.51
CA ARG A 383 -2.54 24.54 2.12
C ARG A 383 -2.40 24.18 0.65
N SER A 384 -2.78 25.11 -0.22
CA SER A 384 -2.57 24.90 -1.67
C SER A 384 -1.09 24.66 -2.03
N SER A 385 -0.16 25.11 -1.16
CA SER A 385 1.27 24.90 -1.33
C SER A 385 1.72 23.46 -1.04
N ASP A 386 0.92 22.67 -0.33
CA ASP A 386 1.22 21.28 0.01
C ASP A 386 0.60 20.29 -1.00
N GLU A 387 -0.10 20.78 -2.03
CA GLU A 387 -0.58 19.95 -3.13
C GLU A 387 0.56 19.58 -4.07
N ILE A 388 0.79 18.28 -4.23
CA ILE A 388 1.86 17.76 -5.08
C ILE A 388 1.34 17.58 -6.50
N GLN A 389 2.02 18.19 -7.45
CA GLN A 389 1.79 17.98 -8.87
C GLN A 389 2.99 17.21 -9.44
N TYR A 390 2.72 16.01 -9.93
CA TYR A 390 3.70 15.25 -10.70
C TYR A 390 3.68 15.68 -12.16
N ASN A 391 4.81 15.51 -12.87
CA ASN A 391 4.83 15.61 -14.32
C ASN A 391 4.14 14.38 -14.92
N LEU A 392 2.80 14.41 -14.91
CA LEU A 392 1.97 13.30 -15.35
C LEU A 392 2.09 12.99 -16.83
N SER A 393 2.60 13.92 -17.65
CA SER A 393 2.81 13.70 -19.08
C SER A 393 3.85 12.62 -19.37
N GLU A 394 4.92 12.54 -18.58
CA GLU A 394 5.94 11.49 -18.69
C GLU A 394 5.39 10.14 -18.17
N ILE A 395 4.65 10.18 -17.06
CA ILE A 395 4.07 9.03 -16.41
C ILE A 395 2.99 8.36 -17.27
N VAL A 396 2.14 9.14 -17.95
CA VAL A 396 1.03 8.62 -18.76
C VAL A 396 1.52 7.89 -20.01
N VAL A 397 2.61 8.36 -20.63
CA VAL A 397 3.14 7.78 -21.88
C VAL A 397 3.74 6.39 -21.65
N GLU A 398 4.52 6.19 -20.60
CA GLU A 398 5.15 4.89 -20.32
C GLU A 398 4.14 3.81 -19.90
N ASN A 399 3.13 4.16 -19.12
CA ASN A 399 2.18 3.18 -18.60
C ASN A 399 1.06 2.75 -19.55
N VAL A 400 0.78 3.51 -20.60
CA VAL A 400 -0.14 3.05 -21.67
C VAL A 400 0.47 1.87 -22.43
N ALA A 401 1.78 1.83 -22.59
CA ALA A 401 2.49 0.72 -23.24
C ALA A 401 2.53 -0.55 -22.32
N GLU A 402 2.73 -0.40 -21.01
CA GLU A 402 2.75 -1.53 -20.05
C GLU A 402 1.37 -2.12 -19.78
N SER A 403 0.30 -1.32 -19.80
CA SER A 403 -1.07 -1.84 -19.63
C SER A 403 -1.46 -2.82 -20.74
N THR A 404 -0.81 -2.72 -21.90
CA THR A 404 -0.96 -3.71 -23.00
C THR A 404 -0.26 -5.04 -22.67
N LEU A 405 0.75 -5.01 -21.81
CA LEU A 405 1.43 -6.22 -21.31
C LEU A 405 0.62 -6.95 -20.25
N LEU A 406 -0.16 -6.23 -19.42
CA LEU A 406 -1.02 -6.83 -18.40
C LEU A 406 -2.23 -7.58 -19.01
N THR A 407 -2.77 -7.08 -20.13
CA THR A 407 -3.84 -7.78 -20.88
C THR A 407 -3.33 -9.01 -21.61
N ASN A 408 -2.04 -9.10 -21.90
CA ASN A 408 -1.40 -10.22 -22.61
C ASN A 408 -0.61 -11.15 -21.69
N ALA A 409 -0.46 -10.83 -20.39
CA ALA A 409 0.10 -11.79 -19.43
C ALA A 409 -0.84 -13.00 -19.37
N PRO A 410 -0.39 -14.21 -19.72
CA PRO A 410 -1.23 -15.38 -19.64
C PRO A 410 -1.49 -15.66 -18.15
N LEU A 411 -2.63 -15.19 -17.65
CA LEU A 411 -3.22 -15.72 -16.43
C LEU A 411 -3.58 -17.18 -16.74
N ASN A 412 -2.59 -18.04 -16.70
CA ASN A 412 -2.81 -19.47 -16.93
C ASN A 412 -3.76 -19.98 -15.86
N ASN A 413 -4.87 -20.57 -16.32
CA ASN A 413 -5.99 -21.18 -15.61
C ASN A 413 -5.63 -22.27 -14.58
N ARG A 414 -4.40 -22.33 -14.06
CA ARG A 414 -3.94 -23.40 -13.17
C ARG A 414 -3.55 -22.94 -11.77
N PHE A 415 -3.71 -21.67 -11.47
CA PHE A 415 -3.42 -21.18 -10.13
C PHE A 415 -4.75 -20.87 -9.42
N ASN A 416 -5.37 -21.88 -8.83
CA ASN A 416 -6.29 -21.69 -7.74
C ASN A 416 -5.47 -21.85 -6.45
N PRO A 417 -5.03 -20.77 -5.80
CA PRO A 417 -4.21 -20.85 -4.59
C PRO A 417 -4.98 -21.45 -3.41
N PHE A 418 -6.28 -21.74 -3.59
CA PHE A 418 -7.21 -22.22 -2.57
C PHE A 418 -7.77 -23.61 -2.87
N ASP A 419 -7.28 -24.28 -3.92
CA ASP A 419 -7.59 -25.69 -4.13
C ASP A 419 -6.89 -26.51 -3.05
N GLU A 420 -7.65 -26.97 -2.06
CA GLU A 420 -7.14 -27.83 -0.98
C GLU A 420 -6.44 -29.08 -1.50
N LYS A 421 -6.75 -29.53 -2.72
CA LYS A 421 -6.07 -30.62 -3.42
C LYS A 421 -4.70 -30.23 -3.99
N GLY A 422 -4.40 -28.93 -4.14
CA GLY A 422 -3.10 -28.41 -4.59
C GLY A 422 -2.05 -28.35 -3.49
N LEU A 423 -2.43 -28.41 -2.23
CA LEU A 423 -1.54 -28.39 -1.08
C LEU A 423 -1.02 -29.78 -0.65
N ASP A 424 -1.58 -30.86 -1.20
CA ASP A 424 -1.18 -32.23 -0.87
C ASP A 424 -0.56 -32.94 -2.07
N ARG A 425 0.47 -32.33 -2.66
CA ARG A 425 1.38 -33.02 -3.57
C ARG A 425 2.73 -33.27 -2.89
N SER A 426 2.71 -34.15 -1.88
CA SER A 426 3.89 -34.91 -1.41
C SER A 426 4.35 -35.98 -2.44
N GLY A 427 3.91 -35.87 -3.67
CA GLY A 427 4.30 -36.72 -4.78
C GLY A 427 5.40 -36.09 -5.61
N ALA A 428 6.61 -35.93 -5.06
CA ALA A 428 7.79 -35.76 -5.89
C ALA A 428 8.01 -37.05 -6.70
N PRO A 429 8.20 -37.02 -8.03
CA PRO A 429 8.59 -38.20 -8.77
C PRO A 429 9.96 -38.63 -8.26
N THR A 430 9.98 -39.72 -7.51
CA THR A 430 11.20 -40.38 -7.08
C THR A 430 11.82 -41.12 -8.25
N ALA A 431 12.58 -40.42 -9.08
CA ALA A 431 13.58 -41.06 -9.87
C ALA A 431 14.69 -41.48 -8.89
N LYS A 432 14.71 -42.77 -8.50
CA LYS A 432 15.76 -43.34 -7.68
C LYS A 432 17.03 -43.44 -8.53
N LEU A 433 17.82 -42.37 -8.57
CA LEU A 433 19.23 -42.47 -8.87
C LEU A 433 19.94 -42.71 -7.53
N ASN A 434 20.39 -43.93 -7.29
CA ASN A 434 21.27 -44.28 -6.19
C ASN A 434 22.68 -43.71 -6.48
N ILE A 435 22.89 -42.41 -6.28
CA ILE A 435 24.23 -41.84 -6.27
C ILE A 435 24.71 -41.84 -4.83
N PRO A 436 25.86 -42.42 -4.51
CA PRO A 436 26.40 -42.39 -3.18
C PRO A 436 26.66 -40.95 -2.75
N VAL A 437 26.27 -40.62 -1.51
CA VAL A 437 26.60 -39.34 -0.89
C VAL A 437 28.10 -39.33 -0.63
N THR A 438 28.82 -38.46 -1.33
CA THR A 438 30.28 -38.30 -1.21
C THR A 438 30.61 -37.03 -0.43
N GLU A 439 31.88 -36.79 -0.11
CA GLU A 439 32.35 -35.59 0.59
C GLU A 439 32.04 -34.29 -0.19
N ASP A 440 31.81 -34.37 -1.50
CA ASP A 440 31.42 -33.22 -2.37
C ASP A 440 29.90 -32.97 -2.41
N THR A 441 29.11 -33.68 -1.61
CA THR A 441 27.66 -33.49 -1.56
C THR A 441 27.32 -32.26 -0.74
N VAL A 442 26.57 -31.35 -1.31
CA VAL A 442 26.09 -30.13 -0.67
C VAL A 442 24.62 -30.29 -0.28
N TYR A 443 24.31 -29.99 0.98
CA TYR A 443 22.94 -30.03 1.51
C TYR A 443 22.36 -28.64 1.57
N ARG A 444 21.08 -28.54 1.19
CA ARG A 444 20.29 -27.30 1.19
C ARG A 444 18.88 -27.58 1.67
N ILE A 445 18.14 -26.55 2.05
CA ILE A 445 16.72 -26.66 2.41
C ILE A 445 15.91 -26.02 1.30
N GLN A 446 15.06 -26.80 0.63
CA GLN A 446 14.06 -26.28 -0.29
C GLN A 446 12.84 -25.89 0.53
N PHE A 447 12.37 -24.64 0.38
CA PHE A 447 11.23 -24.12 1.14
C PHE A 447 10.10 -23.59 0.26
N TYR A 448 10.37 -23.27 -1.01
CA TYR A 448 9.36 -22.97 -2.02
C TYR A 448 9.70 -23.63 -3.36
N GLU A 449 8.63 -23.84 -4.16
CA GLU A 449 8.70 -24.21 -5.57
C GLU A 449 7.60 -23.46 -6.32
N LEU A 450 7.98 -22.63 -7.30
CA LEU A 450 7.08 -21.74 -8.00
C LEU A 450 7.24 -21.90 -9.53
N LYS A 451 6.15 -21.73 -10.27
CA LYS A 451 6.15 -21.75 -11.75
C LYS A 451 6.76 -20.50 -12.38
N LYS A 452 6.94 -19.45 -11.61
CA LYS A 452 7.51 -18.16 -12.06
C LYS A 452 8.54 -17.69 -11.04
N LEU A 453 9.64 -17.10 -11.53
CA LEU A 453 10.62 -16.46 -10.66
C LEU A 453 9.97 -15.26 -9.95
N ILE A 454 9.93 -15.32 -8.62
CA ILE A 454 9.49 -14.24 -7.76
C ILE A 454 10.63 -13.95 -6.78
N PRO A 455 11.33 -12.82 -6.90
CA PRO A 455 12.36 -12.45 -5.93
C PRO A 455 11.76 -12.30 -4.53
N ILE A 456 12.40 -12.90 -3.53
CA ILE A 456 12.03 -12.71 -2.12
C ILE A 456 12.86 -11.55 -1.59
N ASP A 457 12.19 -10.49 -1.12
CA ASP A 457 12.87 -9.40 -0.44
C ASP A 457 13.32 -9.87 0.96
N THR A 458 14.60 -10.22 1.06
CA THR A 458 15.20 -10.72 2.30
C THR A 458 15.37 -9.64 3.37
N SER A 459 15.11 -8.36 3.05
CA SER A 459 15.12 -7.31 4.07
C SER A 459 14.03 -7.52 5.14
N TYR A 460 12.97 -8.28 4.81
CA TYR A 460 11.88 -8.64 5.72
C TYR A 460 12.10 -9.99 6.44
N TYR A 461 13.03 -10.80 5.96
CA TYR A 461 13.21 -12.18 6.41
C TYR A 461 14.69 -12.49 6.64
N ASP A 462 15.24 -11.99 7.75
CA ASP A 462 16.66 -12.22 8.10
C ASP A 462 17.08 -13.69 8.00
N HIS A 463 16.15 -14.62 8.30
CA HIS A 463 16.38 -16.05 8.21
C HIS A 463 16.45 -16.58 6.76
N LEU A 464 16.08 -15.76 5.77
CA LEU A 464 16.20 -16.07 4.34
C LEU A 464 17.39 -15.38 3.68
N LYS A 465 18.22 -14.63 4.41
CA LYS A 465 19.44 -14.05 3.84
C LYS A 465 20.32 -15.13 3.23
N GLY A 466 20.71 -14.93 1.98
CA GLY A 466 21.52 -15.89 1.23
C GLY A 466 20.72 -17.05 0.62
N TYR A 467 19.39 -16.92 0.46
CA TYR A 467 18.64 -17.87 -0.35
C TYR A 467 19.09 -17.81 -1.81
N GLU A 468 18.98 -18.95 -2.48
CA GLU A 468 19.26 -19.10 -3.91
C GLU A 468 18.01 -19.61 -4.61
N VAL A 469 17.87 -19.28 -5.90
CA VAL A 469 16.81 -19.82 -6.75
C VAL A 469 17.44 -20.62 -7.87
N LEU A 470 17.06 -21.90 -7.98
CA LEU A 470 17.45 -22.76 -9.10
C LEU A 470 16.23 -23.00 -9.98
N GLN A 471 16.42 -22.93 -11.29
CA GLN A 471 15.41 -23.36 -12.25
C GLN A 471 15.66 -24.82 -12.63
N GLU A 472 14.71 -25.70 -12.24
CA GLU A 472 14.76 -27.14 -12.55
C GLU A 472 13.41 -27.58 -13.12
N GLU A 473 13.42 -28.29 -14.26
CA GLU A 473 12.21 -28.84 -14.90
C GLU A 473 11.10 -27.82 -15.20
N GLY A 474 11.50 -26.54 -15.42
CA GLY A 474 10.56 -25.44 -15.67
C GLY A 474 9.99 -24.76 -14.43
N ASP A 475 10.41 -25.19 -13.23
CA ASP A 475 10.04 -24.62 -11.95
C ASP A 475 11.20 -23.89 -11.29
N PHE A 476 10.88 -22.88 -10.48
CA PHE A 476 11.85 -22.12 -9.69
C PHE A 476 11.82 -22.62 -8.25
N LYS A 477 12.93 -23.26 -7.82
CA LYS A 477 13.10 -23.84 -6.50
C LYS A 477 13.91 -22.89 -5.64
N TYR A 478 13.34 -22.51 -4.50
CA TYR A 478 13.94 -21.60 -3.55
C TYR A 478 14.64 -22.38 -2.47
N LEU A 479 15.93 -22.18 -2.33
CA LEU A 479 16.82 -22.95 -1.51
C LEU A 479 17.55 -22.04 -0.50
N ILE A 480 17.76 -22.54 0.70
CA ILE A 480 18.58 -21.87 1.71
C ILE A 480 19.53 -22.86 2.39
N GLY A 481 20.63 -22.34 2.89
CA GLY A 481 21.71 -23.16 3.42
C GLY A 481 22.56 -23.73 2.28
N ASN A 482 23.85 -23.86 2.53
CA ASN A 482 24.81 -24.41 1.59
C ASN A 482 25.95 -24.99 2.39
N SER A 483 25.88 -26.29 2.74
CA SER A 483 26.86 -26.95 3.57
C SER A 483 27.07 -28.41 3.17
N THR A 484 28.28 -28.88 3.26
CA THR A 484 28.61 -30.31 3.16
C THR A 484 28.33 -31.04 4.46
N ASP A 485 28.16 -30.34 5.58
CA ASP A 485 27.77 -30.90 6.87
C ASP A 485 26.24 -30.96 6.99
N LEU A 486 25.68 -32.17 6.90
CA LEU A 486 24.26 -32.43 7.06
C LEU A 486 23.72 -31.95 8.42
N LYS A 487 24.49 -32.13 9.51
CA LYS A 487 24.04 -31.72 10.86
C LYS A 487 23.82 -30.23 10.98
N GLN A 488 24.64 -29.43 10.30
CA GLN A 488 24.46 -27.97 10.23
C GLN A 488 23.18 -27.60 9.53
N ILE A 489 22.84 -28.28 8.44
CA ILE A 489 21.61 -28.07 7.71
C ILE A 489 20.39 -28.60 8.46
N GLU A 490 20.48 -29.73 9.16
CA GLU A 490 19.42 -30.23 10.03
C GLU A 490 19.13 -29.26 11.17
N LYS A 491 20.15 -28.66 11.77
CA LYS A 491 19.94 -27.61 12.78
C LYS A 491 19.20 -26.40 12.20
N LEU A 492 19.63 -25.88 11.06
CA LEU A 492 18.94 -24.78 10.36
C LEU A 492 17.49 -25.17 10.01
N TYR A 493 17.27 -26.40 9.58
CA TYR A 493 15.97 -26.92 9.24
C TYR A 493 15.02 -26.95 10.45
N PHE A 494 15.40 -27.55 11.55
CA PHE A 494 14.54 -27.71 12.73
C PHE A 494 14.35 -26.40 13.50
N ASP A 495 15.42 -25.63 13.68
CA ASP A 495 15.38 -24.43 14.52
C ASP A 495 14.72 -23.24 13.79
N VAL A 496 14.89 -23.15 12.48
CA VAL A 496 14.53 -21.94 11.71
C VAL A 496 13.48 -22.20 10.63
N MET A 497 13.72 -23.18 9.75
CA MET A 497 12.94 -23.33 8.54
C MET A 497 11.64 -24.09 8.76
N LYS A 498 11.66 -25.25 9.39
CA LYS A 498 10.47 -26.10 9.59
C LYS A 498 9.35 -25.43 10.39
N PRO A 499 9.63 -24.66 11.45
CA PRO A 499 8.58 -23.93 12.17
C PRO A 499 7.86 -22.88 11.32
N ARG A 500 8.54 -22.33 10.30
CA ARG A 500 8.05 -21.25 9.43
C ARG A 500 7.48 -21.76 8.10
N TYR A 501 8.10 -22.81 7.57
CA TYR A 501 7.77 -23.40 6.25
C TYR A 501 7.44 -24.88 6.41
N LYS A 502 6.19 -25.19 6.66
CA LYS A 502 5.72 -26.57 6.94
C LYS A 502 6.13 -27.59 5.87
N ASN A 503 6.20 -27.14 4.62
CA ASN A 503 6.54 -27.96 3.46
C ASN A 503 8.04 -27.91 3.10
N ALA A 504 8.87 -27.26 3.92
CA ALA A 504 10.30 -27.28 3.72
C ALA A 504 10.87 -28.69 3.94
N PHE A 505 11.88 -29.03 3.16
CA PHE A 505 12.59 -30.31 3.26
C PHE A 505 14.06 -30.16 2.84
N ILE A 506 14.92 -31.08 3.31
CA ILE A 506 16.34 -31.06 2.97
C ILE A 506 16.56 -31.76 1.64
N VAL A 507 17.38 -31.17 0.80
CA VAL A 507 17.82 -31.72 -0.50
C VAL A 507 19.34 -31.81 -0.55
N ALA A 508 19.85 -32.88 -1.20
CA ALA A 508 21.26 -33.05 -1.47
C ALA A 508 21.54 -32.78 -2.95
N TYR A 509 22.59 -32.03 -3.21
CA TYR A 509 23.12 -31.74 -4.53
C TYR A 509 24.55 -32.30 -4.68
N TYR A 510 24.84 -32.89 -5.82
CA TYR A 510 26.18 -33.31 -6.20
C TYR A 510 26.51 -32.72 -7.57
N GLN A 511 27.61 -32.01 -7.67
CA GLN A 511 28.04 -31.29 -8.89
C GLN A 511 26.90 -30.44 -9.50
N GLY A 512 26.15 -29.70 -8.67
CA GLY A 512 25.05 -28.84 -9.08
C GLY A 512 23.76 -29.55 -9.48
N ARG A 513 23.71 -30.89 -9.43
CA ARG A 513 22.51 -31.69 -9.72
C ARG A 513 21.88 -32.24 -8.45
N ARG A 514 20.57 -32.13 -8.31
CA ARG A 514 19.83 -32.73 -7.22
C ARG A 514 19.92 -34.24 -7.27
N VAL A 515 20.39 -34.87 -6.17
CA VAL A 515 20.58 -36.30 -6.10
C VAL A 515 19.64 -37.00 -5.11
N LYS A 516 19.18 -36.31 -4.07
CA LYS A 516 18.35 -36.94 -3.03
C LYS A 516 17.54 -35.90 -2.24
N THR A 517 16.32 -36.29 -1.82
CA THR A 517 15.58 -35.62 -0.73
C THR A 517 15.89 -36.38 0.56
N ILE A 518 16.19 -35.64 1.63
CA ILE A 518 16.55 -36.19 2.93
C ILE A 518 15.38 -35.93 3.87
N THR A 519 14.89 -36.98 4.50
CA THR A 519 13.99 -36.89 5.64
C THR A 519 14.84 -36.81 6.90
N PRO A 520 14.89 -35.66 7.60
CA PRO A 520 15.61 -35.55 8.86
C PRO A 520 15.00 -36.49 9.88
N LYS A 521 15.84 -37.12 10.73
CA LYS A 521 15.41 -38.03 11.79
C LYS A 521 15.12 -37.28 13.07
#